data_4cbf25d21d8aeaaed274ddf3785584f1
#
_entry.id   4cbf25d21d8aeaaed274ddf3785584f1
#
_cell.length_a   1.000
_cell.length_b   1.000
_cell.length_c   1.000
_cell.angle_alpha   90.00
_cell.angle_beta   90.00
_cell.angle_gamma   90.00
#
_symmetry.space_group_name_H-M   'P 1'
#
loop_
_entity.id
_entity.type
_entity.pdbx_description
1 polymer ?
#
loop_
_entity_poly.entity_id
_entity_poly.type
_entity_poly.pdbx_seq_one_letter_code
_entity_poly.pdbx_strand_id
1 'polypeptide(L)'
;MEQYVITFDEIRALLAEQQYSDDDITELEKAFEFARKLHSGQYRVSEEPYIIHPMEVVKILIGLRADKHTLMAGFLHDILEAVSYTHLRAHETGRNL
;
A
#
# COMPACT_ATOMS: atom_id res chain seq x y z
N MET A 1 5.13 23.65 6.79
CA MET A 1 5.36 22.22 6.94
C MET A 1 4.15 21.43 6.49
N GLU A 2 4.35 20.52 5.59
CA GLU A 2 3.25 19.73 5.07
C GLU A 2 2.94 18.56 5.97
N GLN A 3 1.65 18.28 6.09
CA GLN A 3 1.22 17.11 6.82
C GLN A 3 0.44 16.23 5.87
N TYR A 4 0.74 14.96 5.90
CA TYR A 4 0.05 13.99 5.06
C TYR A 4 -1.01 13.29 5.88
N VAL A 5 -2.20 13.21 5.32
CA VAL A 5 -3.31 12.51 5.97
C VAL A 5 -3.26 11.06 5.48
N ILE A 6 -2.99 10.16 6.41
CA ILE A 6 -2.83 8.75 6.07
C ILE A 6 -4.00 8.00 6.67
N THR A 7 -5.13 8.04 5.96
CA THR A 7 -6.32 7.32 6.36
C THR A 7 -6.88 6.59 5.17
N PHE A 8 -7.78 5.66 5.42
CA PHE A 8 -8.46 4.91 4.37
C PHE A 8 -9.71 5.63 3.88
N ASP A 9 -10.06 6.75 4.46
CA ASP A 9 -11.36 7.40 4.22
C ASP A 9 -11.61 7.74 2.77
N GLU A 10 -10.63 8.34 2.12
CA GLU A 10 -10.79 8.72 0.72
C GLU A 10 -10.92 7.49 -0.18
N ILE A 11 -10.12 6.48 0.11
CA ILE A 11 -10.15 5.25 -0.67
C ILE A 11 -11.48 4.54 -0.45
N ARG A 12 -11.97 4.52 0.79
CA ARG A 12 -13.27 3.94 1.07
C ARG A 12 -14.36 4.63 0.28
N ALA A 13 -14.32 5.95 0.22
CA ALA A 13 -15.33 6.70 -0.53
C ALA A 13 -15.27 6.36 -2.01
N LEU A 14 -14.07 6.24 -2.57
CA LEU A 14 -13.92 5.88 -3.97
C LEU A 14 -14.45 4.48 -4.24
N LEU A 15 -14.17 3.56 -3.35
CA LEU A 15 -14.65 2.19 -3.49
C LEU A 15 -16.18 2.13 -3.45
N ALA A 16 -16.77 2.87 -2.52
CA ALA A 16 -18.22 2.92 -2.42
C ALA A 16 -18.84 3.54 -3.67
N GLU A 17 -18.21 4.58 -4.18
CA GLU A 17 -18.68 5.25 -5.38
C GLU A 17 -18.67 4.31 -6.58
N GLN A 18 -17.66 3.44 -6.65
CA GLN A 18 -17.55 2.49 -7.74
C GLN A 18 -18.31 1.19 -7.45
N GLN A 19 -19.06 1.16 -6.35
CA GLN A 19 -19.96 0.07 -6.01
C GLN A 19 -19.26 -1.24 -5.68
N TYR A 20 -18.08 -1.15 -5.08
CA TYR A 20 -17.45 -2.34 -4.53
C TYR A 20 -18.24 -2.81 -3.32
N SER A 21 -18.23 -4.11 -3.08
CA SER A 21 -19.00 -4.68 -1.98
C SER A 21 -18.38 -4.30 -0.63
N ASP A 22 -19.21 -4.34 0.41
CA ASP A 22 -18.73 -4.05 1.75
C ASP A 22 -17.64 -5.03 2.18
N ASP A 23 -17.76 -6.28 1.79
CA ASP A 23 -16.74 -7.28 2.10
C ASP A 23 -15.42 -6.93 1.45
N ASP A 24 -15.45 -6.52 0.19
CA ASP A 24 -14.25 -6.13 -0.52
C ASP A 24 -13.61 -4.90 0.14
N ILE A 25 -14.44 -3.93 0.52
CA ILE A 25 -13.94 -2.72 1.14
C ILE A 25 -13.27 -3.07 2.47
N THR A 26 -13.88 -3.96 3.25
CA THR A 26 -13.31 -4.38 4.53
C THR A 26 -11.97 -5.07 4.34
N GLU A 27 -11.87 -5.94 3.35
CA GLU A 27 -10.61 -6.64 3.10
C GLU A 27 -9.53 -5.68 2.63
N LEU A 28 -9.90 -4.70 1.80
CA LEU A 28 -8.95 -3.72 1.34
C LEU A 28 -8.48 -2.82 2.47
N GLU A 29 -9.37 -2.53 3.40
CA GLU A 29 -8.98 -1.74 4.56
C GLU A 29 -7.95 -2.49 5.40
N LYS A 30 -8.11 -3.79 5.54
CA LYS A 30 -7.13 -4.60 6.26
C LYS A 30 -5.77 -4.56 5.56
N ALA A 31 -5.77 -4.63 4.24
CA ALA A 31 -4.53 -4.55 3.49
C ALA A 31 -3.89 -3.18 3.67
N PHE A 32 -4.69 -2.13 3.68
CA PHE A 32 -4.20 -0.78 3.91
C PHE A 32 -3.56 -0.66 5.30
N GLU A 33 -4.24 -1.16 6.32
CA GLU A 33 -3.70 -1.06 7.68
C GLU A 33 -2.40 -1.83 7.82
N PHE A 34 -2.31 -2.98 7.18
CA PHE A 34 -1.08 -3.75 7.19
C PHE A 34 0.05 -2.97 6.51
N ALA A 35 -0.24 -2.39 5.36
CA ALA A 35 0.75 -1.60 4.63
C ALA A 35 1.17 -0.38 5.44
N ARG A 36 0.20 0.28 6.08
CA ARG A 36 0.49 1.47 6.86
C ARG A 36 1.44 1.13 8.02
N LYS A 37 1.19 0.01 8.67
CA LYS A 37 2.04 -0.41 9.78
C LYS A 37 3.46 -0.71 9.30
N LEU A 38 3.58 -1.43 8.20
CA LEU A 38 4.90 -1.83 7.71
C LEU A 38 5.70 -0.65 7.19
N HIS A 39 5.04 0.35 6.65
CA HIS A 39 5.72 1.53 6.14
C HIS A 39 5.82 2.65 7.17
N SER A 40 5.38 2.38 8.39
CA SER A 40 5.44 3.38 9.45
C SER A 40 6.88 3.83 9.66
N GLY A 41 7.08 5.14 9.65
CA GLY A 41 8.41 5.69 9.82
C GLY A 41 9.29 5.66 8.59
N GLN A 42 8.76 5.17 7.48
CA GLN A 42 9.52 5.13 6.24
C GLN A 42 9.12 6.29 5.35
N TYR A 43 10.11 6.93 4.75
CA TYR A 43 9.89 8.09 3.92
C TYR A 43 10.68 7.96 2.63
N ARG A 44 10.13 8.55 1.57
CA ARG A 44 10.83 8.61 0.31
C ARG A 44 11.85 9.73 0.35
N VAL A 45 12.70 9.76 -0.67
CA VAL A 45 13.73 10.81 -0.76
C VAL A 45 13.09 12.19 -0.68
N SER A 46 11.87 12.33 -1.17
CA SER A 46 11.14 13.60 -1.13
C SER A 46 10.55 13.89 0.25
N GLU A 47 10.83 13.05 1.24
CA GLU A 47 10.31 13.19 2.61
C GLU A 47 8.81 12.91 2.71
N GLU A 48 8.22 12.38 1.67
CA GLU A 48 6.82 11.96 1.67
C GLU A 48 6.73 10.59 2.33
N PRO A 49 5.72 10.36 3.21
CA PRO A 49 5.54 9.03 3.79
C PRO A 49 5.41 7.98 2.69
N TYR A 50 6.09 6.87 2.89
CA TYR A 50 6.16 5.85 1.86
C TYR A 50 4.79 5.30 1.46
N ILE A 51 3.87 5.20 2.43
CA ILE A 51 2.54 4.65 2.19
C ILE A 51 1.74 5.47 1.16
N ILE A 52 2.08 6.73 0.98
CA ILE A 52 1.34 7.59 0.05
C ILE A 52 1.41 7.04 -1.37
N HIS A 53 2.55 6.48 -1.76
CA HIS A 53 2.70 5.96 -3.12
C HIS A 53 1.74 4.81 -3.43
N PRO A 54 1.71 3.72 -2.64
CA PRO A 54 0.73 2.67 -2.91
C PRO A 54 -0.72 3.16 -2.81
N MET A 55 -0.99 4.14 -1.94
CA MET A 55 -2.34 4.69 -1.88
C MET A 55 -2.72 5.36 -3.20
N GLU A 56 -1.78 6.11 -3.79
CA GLU A 56 -2.04 6.75 -5.08
C GLU A 56 -2.27 5.72 -6.17
N VAL A 57 -1.46 4.66 -6.18
CA VAL A 57 -1.61 3.59 -7.15
C VAL A 57 -2.99 2.95 -7.02
N VAL A 58 -3.42 2.66 -5.79
CA VAL A 58 -4.71 2.04 -5.57
C VAL A 58 -5.84 2.95 -6.04
N LYS A 59 -5.73 4.26 -5.80
CA LYS A 59 -6.75 5.18 -6.27
C LYS A 59 -6.90 5.14 -7.79
N ILE A 60 -5.78 5.07 -8.50
CA ILE A 60 -5.81 4.97 -9.95
C ILE A 60 -6.50 3.69 -10.37
N LEU A 61 -6.15 2.58 -9.72
CA LEU A 61 -6.72 1.29 -10.04
C LEU A 61 -8.23 1.25 -9.77
N ILE A 62 -8.68 1.92 -8.72
CA ILE A 62 -10.11 2.01 -8.44
C ILE A 62 -10.81 2.75 -9.58
N GLY A 63 -10.20 3.79 -10.09
CA GLY A 63 -10.76 4.52 -11.22
C GLY A 63 -10.88 3.67 -12.46
N LEU A 64 -10.04 2.64 -12.58
CA LEU A 64 -10.09 1.69 -13.68
C LEU A 64 -10.97 0.48 -13.35
N ARG A 65 -11.59 0.47 -12.18
CA ARG A 65 -12.47 -0.59 -11.72
C ARG A 65 -11.77 -1.94 -11.65
N ALA A 66 -10.53 -1.93 -11.19
CA ALA A 66 -9.78 -3.16 -11.00
C ALA A 66 -10.43 -4.04 -9.96
N ASP A 67 -10.18 -5.34 -10.04
CA ASP A 67 -10.78 -6.25 -9.08
C ASP A 67 -10.06 -6.17 -7.74
N LYS A 68 -10.67 -6.79 -6.73
CA LYS A 68 -10.16 -6.73 -5.36
C LYS A 68 -8.71 -7.20 -5.28
N HIS A 69 -8.39 -8.27 -5.97
CA HIS A 69 -7.04 -8.83 -5.88
C HIS A 69 -6.00 -7.87 -6.45
N THR A 70 -6.36 -7.20 -7.54
CA THR A 70 -5.46 -6.21 -8.14
C THR A 70 -5.26 -5.03 -7.20
N LEU A 71 -6.33 -4.60 -6.53
CA LEU A 71 -6.23 -3.50 -5.58
C LEU A 71 -5.38 -3.90 -4.38
N MET A 72 -5.56 -5.12 -3.89
CA MET A 72 -4.74 -5.59 -2.79
C MET A 72 -3.27 -5.65 -3.19
N ALA A 73 -3.00 -6.08 -4.40
CA ALA A 73 -1.63 -6.09 -4.89
C ALA A 73 -1.06 -4.69 -4.94
N GLY A 74 -1.88 -3.70 -5.26
CA GLY A 74 -1.45 -2.32 -5.27
C GLY A 74 -0.97 -1.85 -3.91
N PHE A 75 -1.64 -2.27 -2.84
CA PHE A 75 -1.20 -1.96 -1.50
C PHE A 75 0.04 -2.74 -1.09
N LEU A 76 0.15 -3.98 -1.54
CA LEU A 76 1.12 -4.91 -0.99
C LEU A 76 2.37 -5.13 -1.82
N HIS A 77 2.38 -4.67 -3.07
CA HIS A 77 3.53 -4.98 -3.92
C HIS A 77 4.82 -4.33 -3.41
N ASP A 78 4.74 -3.10 -2.91
CA ASP A 78 5.91 -2.44 -2.36
C ASP A 78 6.36 -3.09 -1.07
N ILE A 79 5.41 -3.65 -0.32
CA ILE A 79 5.74 -4.35 0.90
C ILE A 79 6.53 -5.61 0.59
N LEU A 80 6.06 -6.37 -0.39
CA LEU A 80 6.76 -7.58 -0.80
C LEU A 80 8.17 -7.25 -1.26
N GLU A 81 8.30 -6.16 -2.01
CA GLU A 81 9.59 -5.74 -2.49
C GLU A 81 10.49 -5.33 -1.34
N ALA A 82 9.96 -4.56 -0.39
CA ALA A 82 10.73 -4.11 0.75
C ALA A 82 11.18 -5.27 1.61
N VAL A 83 10.29 -6.22 1.85
CA VAL A 83 10.61 -7.40 2.64
C VAL A 83 11.65 -8.24 1.93
N SER A 84 11.49 -8.43 0.63
CA SER A 84 12.45 -9.20 -0.16
C SER A 84 13.82 -8.56 -0.13
N TYR A 85 13.86 -7.25 -0.26
CA TYR A 85 15.12 -6.52 -0.25
C TYR A 85 15.81 -6.68 1.11
N THR A 86 15.05 -6.51 2.18
CA THR A 86 15.61 -6.66 3.52
C THR A 86 16.11 -8.08 3.74
N HIS A 87 15.34 -9.04 3.29
CA HIS A 87 15.73 -10.44 3.43
C HIS A 87 17.01 -10.73 2.65
N LEU A 88 17.10 -10.22 1.44
CA LEU A 88 18.29 -10.43 0.62
C LEU A 88 19.51 -9.79 1.24
N ARG A 89 19.36 -8.63 1.83
CA ARG A 89 20.47 -7.98 2.49
C ARG A 89 20.96 -8.79 3.68
N ALA A 90 20.03 -9.35 4.44
CA ALA A 90 20.39 -10.17 5.57
C ALA A 90 21.12 -11.43 5.12
N HIS A 91 20.73 -11.96 3.97
CA HIS A 91 21.37 -13.16 3.45
C HIS A 91 22.68 -12.85 2.75
N GLU A 92 22.79 -11.66 2.22
CA GLU A 92 23.92 -11.26 1.41
C GLU A 92 25.24 -11.46 2.14
N THR A 93 25.26 -11.14 3.42
CA THR A 93 26.46 -11.27 4.19
C THR A 93 26.86 -12.72 4.42
N GLY A 94 25.89 -13.60 4.39
CA GLY A 94 26.16 -15.02 4.67
C GLY A 94 26.31 -15.86 3.45
N ARG A 95 25.72 -15.42 2.36
CA ARG A 95 25.72 -16.27 1.18
C ARG A 95 26.82 -15.97 0.24
N ASN A 96 26.99 -14.71 0.02
CA ASN A 96 28.08 -14.39 -0.83
C ASN A 96 27.97 -15.06 -2.19
N LEU A 97 26.90 -14.86 -2.83
CA LEU A 97 26.65 -15.50 -4.12
C LEU A 97 27.42 -14.90 -5.27
#